data_ef5838d6dee85aac58c79fb9d4e8efe8
#
_entry.id   ef5838d6dee85aac58c79fb9d4e8efe8
#
_cell.length_a   1.000
_cell.length_b   1.000
_cell.length_c   1.000
_cell.angle_alpha   90.00
_cell.angle_beta   90.00
_cell.angle_gamma   90.00
#
_symmetry.space_group_name_H-M   'P 1'
#
loop_
_entity.id
_entity.type
_entity.pdbx_description
1 polymer ?
#
loop_
_entity_poly.entity_id
_entity_poly.type
_entity_poly.pdbx_seq_one_letter_code
_entity_poly.pdbx_strand_id
1 'polypeptide(L)'
;MAAVAAAIPIEPIYNMEKLSYEIFSILESKFLFGCDDSPRLSPSAKNLPISVAGGGGRVRILSIDAGGSTDGLLAGMSLRHLEMALQKRSGDPDARIADFFDVAAGSGAGGVLAALLFTSGPDGRPIFTADEALRFLAENRGSRRKGIFGKLFRTRGDKRGRIFRRIFGDSTLKDALKPLLIPCYDLSTGAPFVFSRADAMETDGFDFRVREVCEATAAEGGRRKGTAVVARSVDGRTEVLAADGGGVAVGNPTAAAITHVLNNGHEFPLANAVDDLLVASIGNGECDGWRRAEDFVRIAGDGVSDMVDQAVSMAFGQNRTSNYVRIQGNNACGSPHSIKNSSSIDTEKLMRAAEEMLTQKNVESVLFRGKKVAEKTNTEKLEWLAGELVEERERRMACAGLPVVVLKQASPRSSSSTC
;
A
#
# COMPACT_ATOMS: atom_id res chain seq x y z
N MET A 1 -2.99 -29.15 -63.74
CA MET A 1 -2.14 -29.46 -62.59
C MET A 1 -2.59 -28.56 -61.45
N ALA A 2 -3.37 -29.10 -60.52
CA ALA A 2 -3.85 -28.37 -59.36
C ALA A 2 -2.90 -28.60 -58.18
N ALA A 3 -2.34 -27.54 -57.64
CA ALA A 3 -1.51 -27.59 -56.43
C ALA A 3 -2.40 -27.65 -55.18
N VAL A 4 -2.29 -28.74 -54.44
CA VAL A 4 -2.95 -28.95 -53.17
C VAL A 4 -2.12 -28.20 -52.10
N ALA A 5 -2.71 -27.15 -51.52
CA ALA A 5 -2.13 -26.49 -50.37
C ALA A 5 -2.37 -27.36 -49.13
N ALA A 6 -1.28 -27.79 -48.50
CA ALA A 6 -1.32 -28.51 -47.23
C ALA A 6 -1.75 -27.56 -46.10
N ALA A 7 -2.83 -27.89 -45.41
CA ALA A 7 -3.27 -27.20 -44.21
C ALA A 7 -2.36 -27.55 -43.03
N ILE A 8 -1.81 -26.52 -42.37
CA ILE A 8 -1.07 -26.63 -41.13
C ILE A 8 -2.08 -26.95 -40.02
N PRO A 9 -1.88 -28.01 -39.21
CA PRO A 9 -2.79 -28.26 -38.08
C PRO A 9 -2.60 -27.20 -37.02
N ILE A 10 -3.67 -26.46 -36.69
CA ILE A 10 -3.77 -25.57 -35.56
C ILE A 10 -3.85 -26.45 -34.30
N GLU A 11 -2.84 -26.41 -33.46
CA GLU A 11 -2.89 -27.05 -32.14
C GLU A 11 -4.06 -26.50 -31.30
N PRO A 12 -4.71 -27.35 -30.47
CA PRO A 12 -5.91 -26.95 -29.77
C PRO A 12 -5.56 -25.82 -28.75
N ILE A 13 -6.29 -24.72 -28.91
CA ILE A 13 -6.37 -23.63 -27.93
C ILE A 13 -6.58 -24.27 -26.56
N TYR A 14 -5.61 -24.05 -25.67
CA TYR A 14 -5.71 -24.43 -24.24
C TYR A 14 -7.10 -24.02 -23.75
N ASN A 15 -7.85 -24.99 -23.24
CA ASN A 15 -9.22 -24.79 -22.81
C ASN A 15 -9.21 -23.91 -21.56
N MET A 16 -9.34 -22.60 -21.75
CA MET A 16 -9.33 -21.58 -20.68
C MET A 16 -10.42 -21.86 -19.64
N GLU A 17 -11.52 -22.49 -20.03
CA GLU A 17 -12.58 -22.89 -19.10
C GLU A 17 -12.11 -23.99 -18.15
N LYS A 18 -11.34 -24.94 -18.61
CA LYS A 18 -10.78 -26.01 -17.77
C LYS A 18 -9.74 -25.47 -16.80
N LEU A 19 -8.88 -24.56 -17.24
CA LEU A 19 -7.89 -23.90 -16.37
C LEU A 19 -8.57 -23.02 -15.32
N SER A 20 -9.59 -22.27 -15.71
CA SER A 20 -10.39 -21.48 -14.77
C SER A 20 -11.09 -22.37 -13.75
N TYR A 21 -11.67 -23.47 -14.17
CA TYR A 21 -12.32 -24.42 -13.29
C TYR A 21 -11.33 -25.08 -12.31
N GLU A 22 -10.14 -25.45 -12.75
CA GLU A 22 -9.09 -26.00 -11.88
C GLU A 22 -8.58 -24.95 -10.87
N ILE A 23 -8.38 -23.70 -11.29
CA ILE A 23 -8.01 -22.60 -10.40
C ILE A 23 -9.12 -22.33 -9.36
N PHE A 24 -10.38 -22.27 -9.79
CA PHE A 24 -11.51 -22.10 -8.87
C PHE A 24 -11.66 -23.29 -7.91
N SER A 25 -11.48 -24.51 -8.38
CA SER A 25 -11.53 -25.71 -7.56
C SER A 25 -10.41 -25.74 -6.49
N ILE A 26 -9.19 -25.29 -6.85
CA ILE A 26 -8.07 -25.18 -5.90
C ILE A 26 -8.33 -24.07 -4.89
N LEU A 27 -8.85 -22.94 -5.34
CA LEU A 27 -9.22 -21.84 -4.45
C LEU A 27 -10.35 -22.24 -3.51
N GLU A 28 -11.39 -22.88 -4.01
CA GLU A 28 -12.54 -23.35 -3.22
C GLU A 28 -12.13 -24.44 -2.22
N SER A 29 -11.29 -25.39 -2.61
CA SER A 29 -10.80 -26.43 -1.71
C SER A 29 -9.90 -25.89 -0.61
N LYS A 30 -9.06 -24.91 -0.89
CA LYS A 30 -8.22 -24.26 0.12
C LYS A 30 -8.97 -23.27 1.00
N PHE A 31 -9.97 -22.58 0.46
CA PHE A 31 -10.77 -21.60 1.19
C PHE A 31 -11.87 -22.22 2.07
N LEU A 32 -12.51 -23.31 1.61
CA LEU A 32 -13.65 -23.90 2.31
C LEU A 32 -13.29 -25.08 3.22
N PHE A 33 -12.20 -25.79 2.96
CA PHE A 33 -11.90 -27.04 3.64
C PHE A 33 -10.53 -27.13 4.31
N GLY A 34 -9.68 -26.09 4.25
CA GLY A 34 -8.39 -26.06 4.93
C GLY A 34 -7.63 -27.39 4.75
N CYS A 35 -6.99 -27.62 3.60
CA CYS A 35 -6.28 -28.87 3.36
C CYS A 35 -5.10 -29.05 4.31
N ASP A 36 -5.28 -29.83 5.36
CA ASP A 36 -4.23 -30.57 6.05
C ASP A 36 -3.87 -31.82 5.21
N ASP A 37 -2.97 -31.65 4.26
CA ASP A 37 -2.24 -32.78 3.66
C ASP A 37 -0.94 -33.00 4.43
N SER A 38 -1.07 -33.47 5.67
CA SER A 38 0.02 -34.12 6.38
C SER A 38 -0.25 -35.64 6.40
N PRO A 39 0.73 -36.50 6.11
CA PRO A 39 0.53 -37.94 6.12
C PRO A 39 0.13 -38.40 7.53
N ARG A 40 -1.03 -39.06 7.62
CA ARG A 40 -1.56 -39.63 8.85
C ARG A 40 -0.59 -40.70 9.41
N LEU A 41 0.16 -40.32 10.45
CA LEU A 41 0.74 -41.25 11.38
C LEU A 41 -0.29 -41.60 12.45
N SER A 42 -0.46 -42.87 12.68
CA SER A 42 -1.47 -43.51 13.56
C SER A 42 -1.52 -42.95 14.98
N PRO A 43 -2.68 -43.06 15.67
CA PRO A 43 -2.91 -42.42 16.94
C PRO A 43 -2.37 -43.28 18.08
N SER A 44 -1.25 -42.88 18.66
CA SER A 44 -0.91 -43.25 20.02
C SER A 44 0.16 -42.33 20.60
N ALA A 45 -0.25 -41.20 21.15
CA ALA A 45 0.45 -40.54 22.25
C ALA A 45 -0.45 -39.46 22.86
N LYS A 46 -0.58 -39.53 24.12
CA LYS A 46 -1.37 -38.74 25.06
C LYS A 46 -1.32 -37.23 24.84
N ASN A 47 -2.50 -36.62 24.96
CA ASN A 47 -2.76 -35.18 25.10
C ASN A 47 -1.70 -34.47 25.94
N LEU A 48 -0.86 -33.70 25.27
CA LEU A 48 -0.22 -32.54 25.83
C LEU A 48 -0.75 -31.35 24.99
N PRO A 49 -1.30 -30.31 25.62
CA PRO A 49 -1.59 -29.08 24.90
C PRO A 49 -0.24 -28.52 24.52
N ILE A 50 0.17 -28.69 23.29
CA ILE A 50 1.22 -27.84 22.69
C ILE A 50 0.56 -26.49 22.45
N SER A 51 0.35 -25.75 23.53
CA SER A 51 0.48 -24.32 23.49
C SER A 51 1.95 -24.07 23.16
N VAL A 52 2.28 -24.07 21.89
CA VAL A 52 3.42 -23.29 21.43
C VAL A 52 3.01 -21.84 21.70
N ALA A 53 3.28 -21.40 22.93
CA ALA A 53 3.39 -20.00 23.23
C ALA A 53 4.51 -19.51 22.31
N GLY A 54 4.12 -19.13 21.10
CA GLY A 54 5.01 -18.71 20.05
C GLY A 54 5.70 -17.44 20.50
N GLY A 55 6.98 -17.57 20.78
CA GLY A 55 7.89 -16.42 20.93
C GLY A 55 8.14 -15.67 19.62
N GLY A 56 7.35 -15.94 18.57
CA GLY A 56 7.43 -15.24 17.30
C GLY A 56 6.48 -14.04 17.30
N GLY A 57 7.00 -12.83 17.10
CA GLY A 57 6.18 -11.63 16.96
C GLY A 57 5.45 -11.57 15.63
N ARG A 58 4.40 -10.72 15.55
CA ARG A 58 3.63 -10.49 14.32
C ARG A 58 4.40 -9.58 13.34
N VAL A 59 4.33 -9.85 12.03
CA VAL A 59 4.83 -8.93 11.00
C VAL A 59 3.89 -7.73 10.90
N ARG A 60 4.44 -6.52 10.97
CA ARG A 60 3.70 -5.26 11.02
C ARG A 60 3.68 -4.60 9.65
N ILE A 61 2.49 -4.50 9.05
CA ILE A 61 2.27 -3.99 7.69
C ILE A 61 1.53 -2.66 7.76
N LEU A 62 2.07 -1.63 7.09
CA LEU A 62 1.39 -0.38 6.81
C LEU A 62 0.98 -0.33 5.35
N SER A 63 -0.29 -0.18 5.09
CA SER A 63 -0.85 0.03 3.75
C SER A 63 -1.54 1.38 3.68
N ILE A 64 -1.27 2.16 2.62
CA ILE A 64 -1.80 3.51 2.44
C ILE A 64 -2.43 3.62 1.06
N ASP A 65 -3.77 3.66 1.00
CA ASP A 65 -4.50 3.93 -0.21
C ASP A 65 -5.02 5.38 -0.19
N ALA A 66 -4.31 6.26 -0.84
CA ALA A 66 -4.61 7.68 -0.84
C ALA A 66 -4.84 8.22 -2.26
N GLY A 67 -5.73 7.56 -2.98
CA GLY A 67 -6.25 8.04 -4.27
C GLY A 67 -7.43 8.99 -4.10
N GLY A 68 -7.82 9.69 -5.16
CA GLY A 68 -9.07 10.42 -5.22
C GLY A 68 -8.99 11.91 -4.88
N SER A 69 -10.08 12.50 -4.36
CA SER A 69 -10.28 13.95 -4.32
C SER A 69 -9.50 14.71 -3.24
N THR A 70 -8.96 14.01 -2.25
CA THR A 70 -8.29 14.63 -1.10
C THR A 70 -6.78 14.70 -1.25
N ASP A 71 -6.24 14.12 -2.33
CA ASP A 71 -4.80 14.12 -2.64
C ASP A 71 -3.92 13.60 -1.47
N GLY A 72 -4.44 12.64 -0.69
CA GLY A 72 -3.74 12.00 0.42
C GLY A 72 -3.76 12.75 1.76
N LEU A 73 -4.44 13.91 1.86
CA LEU A 73 -4.43 14.69 3.11
C LEU A 73 -5.07 13.94 4.28
N LEU A 74 -6.16 13.20 4.04
CA LEU A 74 -6.81 12.42 5.08
C LEU A 74 -5.91 11.31 5.60
N ALA A 75 -5.22 10.60 4.69
CA ALA A 75 -4.25 9.59 5.07
C ALA A 75 -3.06 10.20 5.81
N GLY A 76 -2.52 11.33 5.31
CA GLY A 76 -1.44 12.06 5.96
C GLY A 76 -1.77 12.50 7.39
N MET A 77 -3.02 12.96 7.63
CA MET A 77 -3.49 13.34 8.97
C MET A 77 -3.56 12.12 9.91
N SER A 78 -4.04 10.98 9.41
CA SER A 78 -4.08 9.73 10.18
C SER A 78 -2.67 9.26 10.55
N LEU A 79 -1.72 9.34 9.62
CA LEU A 79 -0.31 8.97 9.85
C LEU A 79 0.36 9.91 10.85
N ARG A 80 0.13 11.22 10.77
CA ARG A 80 0.58 12.20 11.77
C ARG A 80 0.08 11.84 13.16
N HIS A 81 -1.21 11.55 13.28
CA HIS A 81 -1.80 11.17 14.56
C HIS A 81 -1.19 9.87 15.10
N LEU A 82 -1.00 8.87 14.23
CA LEU A 82 -0.35 7.61 14.59
C LEU A 82 1.10 7.84 15.08
N GLU A 83 1.90 8.64 14.36
CA GLU A 83 3.28 8.93 14.76
C GLU A 83 3.35 9.62 16.13
N MET A 84 2.47 10.60 16.37
CA MET A 84 2.35 11.25 17.68
C MET A 84 1.96 10.28 18.80
N ALA A 85 1.04 9.35 18.52
CA ALA A 85 0.64 8.31 19.48
C ALA A 85 1.79 7.33 19.77
N LEU A 86 2.58 6.96 18.75
CA LEU A 86 3.76 6.11 18.88
C LEU A 86 4.84 6.79 19.73
N GLN A 87 5.13 8.06 19.46
CA GLN A 87 6.09 8.86 20.27
C GLN A 87 5.66 8.92 21.74
N LYS A 88 4.39 9.22 22.00
CA LYS A 88 3.84 9.29 23.35
C LYS A 88 3.92 7.96 24.09
N ARG A 89 3.59 6.84 23.42
CA ARG A 89 3.54 5.51 24.03
C ARG A 89 4.91 4.89 24.22
N SER A 90 5.82 5.09 23.25
CA SER A 90 7.21 4.59 23.36
C SER A 90 8.10 5.44 24.30
N GLY A 91 7.64 6.65 24.64
CA GLY A 91 8.47 7.61 25.39
C GLY A 91 9.64 8.19 24.59
N ASP A 92 9.69 7.93 23.29
CA ASP A 92 10.75 8.41 22.39
C ASP A 92 10.17 9.52 21.48
N PRO A 93 10.52 10.79 21.71
CA PRO A 93 10.02 11.91 20.92
C PRO A 93 10.53 11.89 19.47
N ASP A 94 11.60 11.18 19.22
CA ASP A 94 12.19 11.03 17.89
C ASP A 94 11.71 9.79 17.14
N ALA A 95 10.83 8.99 17.73
CA ALA A 95 10.27 7.80 17.08
C ALA A 95 9.56 8.14 15.76
N ARG A 96 9.76 7.32 14.74
CA ARG A 96 9.18 7.44 13.39
C ARG A 96 8.31 6.25 13.07
N ILE A 97 7.37 6.42 12.15
CA ILE A 97 6.51 5.31 11.66
C ILE A 97 7.36 4.13 11.18
N ALA A 98 8.45 4.36 10.46
CA ALA A 98 9.34 3.30 9.97
C ALA A 98 10.00 2.46 11.07
N ASP A 99 10.06 2.94 12.32
CA ASP A 99 10.61 2.19 13.45
C ASP A 99 9.65 1.09 13.94
N PHE A 100 8.36 1.22 13.61
CA PHE A 100 7.30 0.34 14.11
C PHE A 100 6.68 -0.57 13.04
N PHE A 101 6.94 -0.35 11.77
CA PHE A 101 6.44 -1.20 10.71
C PHE A 101 7.57 -1.95 10.00
N ASP A 102 7.27 -3.15 9.56
CA ASP A 102 8.22 -4.03 8.87
C ASP A 102 8.10 -3.93 7.35
N VAL A 103 6.89 -3.62 6.87
CA VAL A 103 6.56 -3.46 5.45
C VAL A 103 5.68 -2.24 5.28
N ALA A 104 5.93 -1.46 4.24
CA ALA A 104 5.05 -0.39 3.80
C ALA A 104 4.59 -0.63 2.37
N ALA A 105 3.30 -0.40 2.12
CA ALA A 105 2.74 -0.39 0.79
C ALA A 105 1.93 0.89 0.57
N GLY A 106 1.97 1.45 -0.63
CA GLY A 106 1.21 2.66 -0.90
C GLY A 106 0.86 2.85 -2.37
N SER A 107 -0.34 3.34 -2.64
CA SER A 107 -0.82 3.63 -4.00
C SER A 107 -1.15 5.11 -4.17
N GLY A 108 -0.88 5.68 -5.34
CA GLY A 108 -1.13 7.09 -5.61
C GLY A 108 -0.43 8.03 -4.63
N ALA A 109 -1.16 8.95 -4.00
CA ALA A 109 -0.64 9.82 -2.95
C ALA A 109 -0.15 9.01 -1.73
N GLY A 110 -0.75 7.84 -1.45
CA GLY A 110 -0.29 6.90 -0.43
C GLY A 110 1.07 6.30 -0.75
N GLY A 111 1.37 6.05 -2.02
CA GLY A 111 2.70 5.62 -2.47
C GLY A 111 3.76 6.70 -2.24
N VAL A 112 3.40 7.97 -2.49
CA VAL A 112 4.28 9.10 -2.17
C VAL A 112 4.50 9.22 -0.66
N LEU A 113 3.45 9.10 0.16
CA LEU A 113 3.58 9.09 1.63
C LEU A 113 4.47 7.94 2.11
N ALA A 114 4.26 6.72 1.60
CA ALA A 114 5.10 5.58 1.94
C ALA A 114 6.57 5.82 1.57
N ALA A 115 6.84 6.38 0.39
CA ALA A 115 8.19 6.72 -0.03
C ALA A 115 8.84 7.76 0.89
N LEU A 116 8.12 8.83 1.28
CA LEU A 116 8.63 9.88 2.17
C LEU A 116 8.97 9.36 3.57
N LEU A 117 8.14 8.42 4.09
CA LEU A 117 8.26 7.88 5.45
C LEU A 117 9.21 6.69 5.55
N PHE A 118 9.59 6.06 4.43
CA PHE A 118 10.40 4.83 4.45
C PHE A 118 11.69 4.90 3.64
N THR A 119 11.93 5.94 2.85
CA THR A 119 13.24 6.13 2.19
C THR A 119 14.22 6.76 3.17
N SER A 120 15.46 6.24 3.17
CA SER A 120 16.55 6.75 4.03
C SER A 120 17.00 8.13 3.58
N GLY A 121 17.06 9.05 4.54
CA GLY A 121 17.75 10.32 4.41
C GLY A 121 19.26 10.16 4.63
N PRO A 122 20.02 11.26 4.55
CA PRO A 122 21.48 11.27 4.76
C PRO A 122 21.92 10.84 6.16
N ASP A 123 21.04 10.98 7.13
CA ASP A 123 21.24 10.62 8.54
C ASP A 123 20.84 9.15 8.86
N GLY A 124 20.45 8.38 7.85
CA GLY A 124 19.97 7.01 8.01
C GLY A 124 18.56 6.91 8.60
N ARG A 125 17.83 8.03 8.71
CA ARG A 125 16.44 8.09 9.17
C ARG A 125 15.50 8.35 7.99
N PRO A 126 14.18 8.19 8.14
CA PRO A 126 13.22 8.58 7.12
C PRO A 126 13.43 10.03 6.66
N ILE A 127 13.29 10.29 5.36
CA ILE A 127 13.44 11.64 4.78
C ILE A 127 12.50 12.64 5.47
N PHE A 128 11.26 12.23 5.79
CA PHE A 128 10.26 13.07 6.43
C PHE A 128 9.65 12.37 7.65
N THR A 129 9.25 13.17 8.64
CA THR A 129 8.27 12.79 9.65
C THR A 129 6.88 12.76 9.03
N ALA A 130 5.90 12.15 9.70
CA ALA A 130 4.53 12.14 9.22
C ALA A 130 3.93 13.56 9.14
N ASP A 131 4.32 14.47 10.04
CA ASP A 131 3.89 15.87 10.01
C ASP A 131 4.51 16.63 8.82
N GLU A 132 5.78 16.42 8.51
CA GLU A 132 6.43 17.01 7.33
C GLU A 132 5.84 16.46 6.03
N ALA A 133 5.55 15.15 5.97
CA ALA A 133 4.91 14.53 4.82
C ALA A 133 3.50 15.09 4.58
N LEU A 134 2.71 15.31 5.64
CA LEU A 134 1.40 15.95 5.56
C LEU A 134 1.52 17.40 5.06
N ARG A 135 2.45 18.19 5.63
CA ARG A 135 2.70 19.58 5.18
C ARG A 135 3.13 19.61 3.71
N PHE A 136 4.01 18.71 3.32
CA PHE A 136 4.43 18.59 1.92
C PHE A 136 3.25 18.35 0.97
N LEU A 137 2.33 17.43 1.30
CA LEU A 137 1.14 17.21 0.50
C LEU A 137 0.24 18.45 0.47
N ALA A 138 0.01 19.10 1.60
CA ALA A 138 -0.82 20.30 1.72
C ALA A 138 -0.29 21.48 0.87
N GLU A 139 1.01 21.71 0.90
CA GLU A 139 1.68 22.79 0.17
C GLU A 139 1.72 22.52 -1.35
N ASN A 140 1.91 21.27 -1.75
CA ASN A 140 2.02 20.87 -3.14
C ASN A 140 0.68 20.48 -3.79
N ARG A 141 -0.42 20.57 -3.04
CA ARG A 141 -1.76 20.39 -3.55
C ARG A 141 -2.14 21.57 -4.48
N GLY A 142 -2.67 21.25 -5.66
CA GLY A 142 -2.99 22.26 -6.66
C GLY A 142 -4.11 23.21 -6.26
N SER A 143 -3.77 24.44 -5.89
CA SER A 143 -4.73 25.56 -5.85
C SER A 143 -4.99 26.09 -7.27
N ARG A 144 -6.27 26.34 -7.61
CA ARG A 144 -6.66 27.01 -8.87
C ARG A 144 -6.29 28.51 -8.90
N ARG A 145 -5.80 29.08 -7.80
CA ARG A 145 -5.35 30.48 -7.76
C ARG A 145 -3.95 30.60 -8.33
N LYS A 146 -3.77 31.62 -9.19
CA LYS A 146 -2.57 32.03 -9.91
C LYS A 146 -1.36 32.16 -8.95
N GLY A 147 -0.65 31.07 -8.72
CA GLY A 147 0.57 31.02 -7.94
C GLY A 147 1.51 29.94 -8.49
N ILE A 148 2.80 30.20 -8.42
CA ILE A 148 3.89 29.47 -9.11
C ILE A 148 4.01 27.99 -8.66
N PHE A 149 3.30 27.55 -7.61
CA PHE A 149 3.45 26.26 -6.94
C PHE A 149 2.20 25.36 -6.92
N GLY A 150 1.26 25.52 -7.82
CA GLY A 150 0.07 24.68 -7.83
C GLY A 150 0.27 23.35 -8.56
N LYS A 151 0.04 22.19 -7.89
CA LYS A 151 -0.37 20.90 -8.48
C LYS A 151 0.69 19.80 -8.54
N LEU A 152 0.96 19.13 -7.40
CA LEU A 152 1.75 17.90 -7.42
C LEU A 152 1.07 16.80 -8.26
N PHE A 153 -0.26 16.65 -8.14
CA PHE A 153 -1.03 15.60 -8.82
C PHE A 153 -1.71 16.03 -10.13
N ARG A 154 -1.66 17.33 -10.50
CA ARG A 154 -2.33 17.87 -11.71
C ARG A 154 -1.44 18.64 -12.67
N THR A 155 -0.12 18.69 -12.46
CA THR A 155 0.81 19.39 -13.34
C THR A 155 1.43 18.49 -14.41
N ARG A 156 1.83 19.12 -15.55
CA ARG A 156 2.71 18.48 -16.55
C ARG A 156 3.94 17.88 -15.86
N GLY A 157 4.35 16.67 -16.30
CA GLY A 157 5.43 15.86 -15.74
C GLY A 157 6.70 16.61 -15.31
N ASP A 158 7.14 17.63 -16.05
CA ASP A 158 8.37 18.38 -15.78
C ASP A 158 8.42 19.11 -14.41
N LYS A 159 7.26 19.53 -13.85
CA LYS A 159 7.25 20.22 -12.56
C LYS A 159 7.23 19.23 -11.40
N ARG A 160 6.49 18.11 -11.55
CA ARG A 160 6.42 17.03 -10.60
C ARG A 160 7.79 16.37 -10.43
N GLY A 161 8.42 16.01 -11.52
CA GLY A 161 9.76 15.43 -11.53
C GLY A 161 10.81 16.31 -10.85
N ARG A 162 10.72 17.64 -11.00
CA ARG A 162 11.63 18.56 -10.28
C ARG A 162 11.42 18.57 -8.77
N ILE A 163 10.17 18.45 -8.30
CA ILE A 163 9.86 18.42 -6.88
C ILE A 163 10.41 17.11 -6.28
N PHE A 164 10.10 15.97 -6.86
CA PHE A 164 10.58 14.67 -6.37
C PHE A 164 12.10 14.53 -6.50
N ARG A 165 12.71 15.08 -7.56
CA ARG A 165 14.17 15.11 -7.68
C ARG A 165 14.83 15.91 -6.53
N ARG A 166 14.22 17.01 -6.10
CA ARG A 166 14.75 17.81 -4.98
C ARG A 166 14.65 17.06 -3.64
N ILE A 167 13.65 16.22 -3.46
CA ILE A 167 13.40 15.48 -2.21
C ILE A 167 14.26 14.21 -2.17
N PHE A 168 14.12 13.36 -3.18
CA PHE A 168 14.72 12.04 -3.20
C PHE A 168 16.11 12.00 -3.86
N GLY A 169 16.50 13.04 -4.58
CA GLY A 169 17.78 13.06 -5.31
C GLY A 169 17.90 11.86 -6.25
N ASP A 170 18.93 11.05 -6.03
CA ASP A 170 19.21 9.81 -6.77
C ASP A 170 18.94 8.54 -5.94
N SER A 171 18.24 8.67 -4.79
CA SER A 171 17.83 7.51 -4.00
C SER A 171 17.04 6.52 -4.82
N THR A 172 17.32 5.23 -4.61
CA THR A 172 16.67 4.11 -5.29
C THR A 172 15.82 3.29 -4.32
N LEU A 173 15.11 2.29 -4.80
CA LEU A 173 14.32 1.40 -3.94
C LEU A 173 15.20 0.66 -2.92
N LYS A 174 16.48 0.42 -3.22
CA LYS A 174 17.44 -0.17 -2.27
C LYS A 174 17.68 0.70 -1.04
N ASP A 175 17.54 2.02 -1.18
CA ASP A 175 17.72 2.97 -0.08
C ASP A 175 16.50 3.05 0.85
N ALA A 176 15.45 2.28 0.59
CA ALA A 176 14.33 2.19 1.52
C ALA A 176 14.74 1.44 2.80
N LEU A 177 14.37 1.99 3.96
CA LEU A 177 14.69 1.45 5.29
C LEU A 177 14.04 0.08 5.57
N LYS A 178 12.91 -0.18 4.91
CA LYS A 178 12.07 -1.39 5.05
C LYS A 178 11.58 -1.83 3.68
N PRO A 179 11.12 -3.07 3.52
CA PRO A 179 10.37 -3.51 2.35
C PRO A 179 9.27 -2.50 1.99
N LEU A 180 9.38 -1.95 0.78
CA LEU A 180 8.49 -0.91 0.26
C LEU A 180 7.87 -1.42 -1.04
N LEU A 181 6.54 -1.35 -1.13
CA LEU A 181 5.75 -1.80 -2.27
C LEU A 181 4.93 -0.63 -2.82
N ILE A 182 5.16 -0.24 -4.06
CA ILE A 182 4.42 0.84 -4.69
C ILE A 182 3.89 0.36 -6.04
N PRO A 183 2.58 0.11 -6.17
CA PRO A 183 1.98 -0.33 -7.43
C PRO A 183 1.81 0.81 -8.42
N CYS A 184 1.86 0.46 -9.70
CA CYS A 184 1.40 1.26 -10.81
C CYS A 184 0.75 0.34 -11.87
N TYR A 185 0.20 0.93 -12.93
CA TYR A 185 -0.25 0.18 -14.10
C TYR A 185 0.73 0.43 -15.24
N ASP A 186 1.29 -0.65 -15.79
CA ASP A 186 2.16 -0.55 -16.95
C ASP A 186 1.37 -0.65 -18.24
N LEU A 187 1.37 0.43 -19.01
CA LEU A 187 0.68 0.52 -20.29
C LEU A 187 1.33 -0.35 -21.38
N SER A 188 2.60 -0.67 -21.23
CA SER A 188 3.32 -1.47 -22.22
C SER A 188 2.95 -2.94 -22.15
N THR A 189 2.76 -3.46 -20.95
CA THR A 189 2.34 -4.84 -20.69
C THR A 189 0.83 -5.01 -20.53
N GLY A 190 0.11 -3.91 -20.28
CA GLY A 190 -1.33 -3.93 -19.99
C GLY A 190 -1.66 -4.58 -18.64
N ALA A 191 -0.74 -4.54 -17.66
CA ALA A 191 -0.86 -5.20 -16.38
C ALA A 191 -0.43 -4.31 -15.20
N PRO A 192 -0.89 -4.59 -13.97
CA PRO A 192 -0.33 -3.98 -12.77
C PRO A 192 1.15 -4.34 -12.62
N PHE A 193 1.95 -3.36 -12.23
CA PHE A 193 3.36 -3.51 -11.89
C PHE A 193 3.58 -3.01 -10.47
N VAL A 194 4.36 -3.73 -9.66
CA VAL A 194 4.68 -3.34 -8.29
C VAL A 194 6.16 -3.04 -8.18
N PHE A 195 6.51 -1.80 -7.92
CA PHE A 195 7.86 -1.42 -7.54
C PHE A 195 8.13 -1.96 -6.14
N SER A 196 9.11 -2.86 -6.02
CA SER A 196 9.40 -3.60 -4.80
C SER A 196 10.87 -3.45 -4.41
N ARG A 197 11.12 -3.12 -3.12
CA ARG A 197 12.49 -3.14 -2.59
C ARG A 197 13.09 -4.55 -2.62
N ALA A 198 12.28 -5.58 -2.36
CA ALA A 198 12.78 -6.96 -2.36
C ALA A 198 13.34 -7.36 -3.73
N ASP A 199 12.63 -7.01 -4.81
CA ASP A 199 13.07 -7.28 -6.18
C ASP A 199 14.29 -6.43 -6.56
N ALA A 200 14.33 -5.17 -6.12
CA ALA A 200 15.48 -4.29 -6.30
C ALA A 200 16.73 -4.85 -5.62
N MET A 201 16.60 -5.51 -4.46
CA MET A 201 17.72 -6.14 -3.77
C MET A 201 18.22 -7.39 -4.48
N GLU A 202 17.40 -8.06 -5.28
CA GLU A 202 17.79 -9.23 -6.06
C GLU A 202 18.53 -8.85 -7.34
N THR A 203 18.09 -7.79 -8.02
CA THR A 203 18.71 -7.37 -9.28
C THR A 203 18.56 -5.88 -9.55
N ASP A 204 19.59 -5.28 -10.15
CA ASP A 204 19.57 -3.87 -10.57
C ASP A 204 18.53 -3.60 -11.67
N GLY A 205 18.08 -4.64 -12.37
CA GLY A 205 17.01 -4.56 -13.37
C GLY A 205 15.62 -4.23 -12.76
N PHE A 206 15.46 -4.37 -11.45
CA PHE A 206 14.25 -3.95 -10.72
C PHE A 206 14.53 -2.85 -9.69
N ASP A 207 15.74 -2.29 -9.67
CA ASP A 207 16.05 -1.12 -8.85
C ASP A 207 15.71 0.16 -9.62
N PHE A 208 14.75 0.91 -9.11
CA PHE A 208 14.25 2.16 -9.70
C PHE A 208 14.52 3.34 -8.78
N ARG A 209 14.74 4.51 -9.38
CA ARG A 209 14.84 5.74 -8.59
C ARG A 209 13.50 6.08 -7.93
N VAL A 210 13.53 6.34 -6.62
CA VAL A 210 12.31 6.62 -5.84
C VAL A 210 11.52 7.80 -6.43
N ARG A 211 12.18 8.82 -6.97
CA ARG A 211 11.52 9.94 -7.65
C ARG A 211 10.65 9.51 -8.84
N GLU A 212 11.15 8.55 -9.65
CA GLU A 212 10.43 8.02 -10.81
C GLU A 212 9.27 7.11 -10.37
N VAL A 213 9.48 6.33 -9.32
CA VAL A 213 8.42 5.52 -8.69
C VAL A 213 7.28 6.41 -8.16
N CYS A 214 7.61 7.52 -7.49
CA CYS A 214 6.61 8.49 -7.02
C CYS A 214 5.89 9.19 -8.19
N GLU A 215 6.59 9.49 -9.27
CA GLU A 215 5.96 10.03 -10.48
C GLU A 215 5.01 9.03 -11.12
N ALA A 216 5.41 7.76 -11.19
CA ALA A 216 4.65 6.66 -11.77
C ALA A 216 3.33 6.40 -11.01
N THR A 217 3.42 6.23 -9.67
CA THR A 217 2.22 5.98 -8.85
C THR A 217 1.30 7.20 -8.73
N ALA A 218 1.84 8.41 -8.87
CA ALA A 218 1.07 9.65 -8.86
C ALA A 218 0.61 10.10 -10.27
N ALA A 219 0.88 9.33 -11.32
CA ALA A 219 0.44 9.64 -12.67
C ALA A 219 -1.09 9.56 -12.77
N GLU A 220 -1.76 10.65 -13.13
CA GLU A 220 -3.20 10.64 -13.38
C GLU A 220 -3.49 9.99 -14.75
N GLY A 221 -4.24 8.89 -14.77
CA GLY A 221 -4.83 8.30 -15.98
C GLY A 221 -5.93 9.19 -16.53
N GLY A 222 -5.59 10.25 -17.18
CA GLY A 222 -6.56 11.17 -17.74
C GLY A 222 -6.57 11.15 -19.26
N ARG A 223 -7.73 11.45 -19.86
CA ARG A 223 -8.04 11.58 -21.30
C ARG A 223 -7.09 12.50 -22.09
N ARG A 224 -6.01 13.01 -21.49
CA ARG A 224 -5.02 13.87 -22.16
C ARG A 224 -3.79 13.05 -22.53
N LYS A 225 -3.53 12.93 -23.83
CA LYS A 225 -2.27 12.39 -24.36
C LYS A 225 -1.08 13.06 -23.65
N GLY A 226 -0.20 12.27 -23.02
CA GLY A 226 1.06 12.74 -22.44
C GLY A 226 1.16 12.74 -20.91
N THR A 227 0.33 11.98 -20.20
CA THR A 227 0.42 11.84 -18.74
C THR A 227 1.12 10.55 -18.28
N ALA A 228 1.45 9.65 -19.21
CA ALA A 228 2.25 8.48 -18.87
C ALA A 228 3.67 8.89 -18.47
N VAL A 229 4.17 8.24 -17.42
CA VAL A 229 5.52 8.45 -16.88
C VAL A 229 6.36 7.24 -17.24
N VAL A 230 7.56 7.47 -17.75
CA VAL A 230 8.52 6.39 -17.99
C VAL A 230 9.43 6.28 -16.78
N ALA A 231 9.37 5.14 -16.10
CA ALA A 231 10.32 4.78 -15.05
C ALA A 231 11.32 3.76 -15.62
N ARG A 232 12.62 3.99 -15.35
CA ARG A 232 13.69 3.11 -15.81
C ARG A 232 14.49 2.57 -14.64
N SER A 233 14.79 1.28 -14.71
CA SER A 233 15.72 0.65 -13.77
C SER A 233 17.11 1.31 -13.83
N VAL A 234 17.88 1.17 -12.76
CA VAL A 234 19.21 1.78 -12.64
C VAL A 234 20.15 1.26 -13.74
N ASP A 235 20.04 -0.02 -14.09
CA ASP A 235 20.82 -0.64 -15.18
C ASP A 235 20.24 -0.39 -16.59
N GLY A 236 19.07 0.28 -16.68
CA GLY A 236 18.39 0.61 -17.93
C GLY A 236 17.73 -0.55 -18.67
N ARG A 237 17.71 -1.77 -18.11
CA ARG A 237 17.13 -2.95 -18.76
C ARG A 237 15.63 -3.02 -18.70
N THR A 238 15.05 -2.51 -17.63
CA THR A 238 13.59 -2.50 -17.44
C THR A 238 13.05 -1.10 -17.60
N GLU A 239 12.01 -0.96 -18.40
CA GLU A 239 11.27 0.26 -18.61
C GLU A 239 9.79 0.01 -18.35
N VAL A 240 9.18 0.84 -17.51
CA VAL A 240 7.76 0.79 -17.16
C VAL A 240 7.11 2.06 -17.66
N LEU A 241 6.12 1.93 -18.54
CA LEU A 241 5.30 3.05 -19.01
C LEU A 241 4.08 3.21 -18.08
N ALA A 242 4.30 3.89 -16.97
CA ALA A 242 3.29 4.00 -15.93
C ALA A 242 2.20 5.02 -16.28
N ALA A 243 0.97 4.63 -16.07
CA ALA A 243 -0.19 5.50 -16.09
C ALA A 243 -1.08 5.16 -14.91
N ASP A 244 -1.67 6.18 -14.29
CA ASP A 244 -2.63 6.12 -13.18
C ASP A 244 -2.47 4.90 -12.27
N GLY A 245 -1.38 4.96 -11.53
CA GLY A 245 -0.86 3.76 -10.90
C GLY A 245 -1.71 3.19 -9.80
N GLY A 246 -2.51 3.94 -9.14
CA GLY A 246 -3.12 3.43 -7.92
C GLY A 246 -4.64 3.38 -7.95
N GLY A 247 -5.25 4.25 -8.73
CA GLY A 247 -6.68 4.47 -8.59
C GLY A 247 -7.56 3.35 -9.12
N VAL A 248 -7.10 2.58 -10.10
CA VAL A 248 -7.95 1.61 -10.78
C VAL A 248 -7.42 0.17 -10.67
N ALA A 249 -6.11 -0.04 -10.82
CA ALA A 249 -5.58 -1.41 -10.87
C ALA A 249 -5.23 -1.99 -9.49
N VAL A 250 -4.66 -1.18 -8.60
CA VAL A 250 -4.32 -1.58 -7.22
C VAL A 250 -4.61 -0.38 -6.30
N GLY A 251 -5.89 -0.01 -6.20
CA GLY A 251 -6.34 1.12 -5.37
C GLY A 251 -5.98 0.95 -3.91
N ASN A 252 -6.26 -0.21 -3.35
CA ASN A 252 -5.90 -0.59 -1.98
C ASN A 252 -4.78 -1.65 -2.02
N PRO A 253 -3.53 -1.29 -1.67
CA PRO A 253 -2.39 -2.21 -1.77
C PRO A 253 -2.28 -3.20 -0.60
N THR A 254 -3.25 -3.24 0.32
CA THR A 254 -3.21 -4.09 1.53
C THR A 254 -3.07 -5.57 1.18
N ALA A 255 -3.87 -6.07 0.24
CA ALA A 255 -3.79 -7.47 -0.17
C ALA A 255 -2.44 -7.81 -0.82
N ALA A 256 -1.89 -6.91 -1.63
CA ALA A 256 -0.57 -7.08 -2.23
C ALA A 256 0.54 -7.14 -1.17
N ALA A 257 0.47 -6.29 -0.14
CA ALA A 257 1.42 -6.30 0.97
C ALA A 257 1.34 -7.59 1.80
N ILE A 258 0.14 -8.07 2.10
CA ILE A 258 -0.08 -9.35 2.81
C ILE A 258 0.48 -10.50 1.97
N THR A 259 0.14 -10.55 0.69
CA THR A 259 0.63 -11.59 -0.25
C THR A 259 2.16 -11.58 -0.33
N HIS A 260 2.77 -10.39 -0.40
CA HIS A 260 4.22 -10.25 -0.40
C HIS A 260 4.84 -10.86 0.86
N VAL A 261 4.31 -10.55 2.03
CA VAL A 261 4.82 -11.08 3.31
C VAL A 261 4.68 -12.60 3.38
N LEU A 262 3.49 -13.12 3.09
CA LEU A 262 3.22 -14.55 3.21
C LEU A 262 3.97 -15.41 2.17
N ASN A 263 4.31 -14.85 1.02
CA ASN A 263 5.05 -15.55 -0.03
C ASN A 263 6.58 -15.32 0.02
N ASN A 264 7.07 -14.43 0.88
CA ASN A 264 8.49 -14.12 1.01
C ASN A 264 9.07 -14.67 2.33
N GLY A 265 9.09 -15.99 2.47
CA GLY A 265 9.61 -16.67 3.66
C GLY A 265 11.10 -16.40 3.94
N HIS A 266 11.86 -15.88 2.97
CA HIS A 266 13.26 -15.47 3.20
C HIS A 266 13.36 -14.20 4.06
N GLU A 267 12.52 -13.22 3.81
CA GLU A 267 12.48 -11.98 4.63
C GLU A 267 11.56 -12.13 5.85
N PHE A 268 10.51 -12.97 5.77
CA PHE A 268 9.50 -13.15 6.81
C PHE A 268 9.35 -14.62 7.23
N PRO A 269 10.39 -15.23 7.81
CA PRO A 269 10.43 -16.69 8.05
C PRO A 269 9.37 -17.20 9.02
N LEU A 270 8.77 -16.33 9.83
CA LEU A 270 7.76 -16.68 10.83
C LEU A 270 6.33 -16.30 10.42
N ALA A 271 6.14 -15.69 9.24
CA ALA A 271 4.82 -15.33 8.74
C ALA A 271 4.25 -16.44 7.86
N ASN A 272 3.42 -17.31 8.43
CA ASN A 272 2.81 -18.44 7.74
C ASN A 272 1.32 -18.24 7.46
N ALA A 273 0.65 -17.41 8.25
CA ALA A 273 -0.78 -17.14 8.16
C ALA A 273 -1.10 -15.67 8.46
N VAL A 274 -2.33 -15.26 8.21
CA VAL A 274 -2.80 -13.89 8.51
C VAL A 274 -2.77 -13.59 10.01
N ASP A 275 -2.82 -14.61 10.86
CA ASP A 275 -2.72 -14.47 12.32
C ASP A 275 -1.34 -13.99 12.78
N ASP A 276 -0.31 -14.23 11.97
CA ASP A 276 1.06 -13.77 12.21
C ASP A 276 1.28 -12.30 11.78
N LEU A 277 0.22 -11.61 11.36
CA LEU A 277 0.28 -10.25 10.85
C LEU A 277 -0.43 -9.26 11.78
N LEU A 278 0.08 -8.02 11.83
CA LEU A 278 -0.61 -6.85 12.36
C LEU A 278 -0.65 -5.80 11.25
N VAL A 279 -1.84 -5.53 10.73
CA VAL A 279 -2.03 -4.72 9.53
C VAL A 279 -2.78 -3.44 9.83
N ALA A 280 -2.17 -2.32 9.45
CA ALA A 280 -2.78 -1.00 9.41
C ALA A 280 -3.06 -0.61 7.96
N SER A 281 -4.32 -0.45 7.61
CA SER A 281 -4.75 0.03 6.30
C SER A 281 -5.36 1.43 6.43
N ILE A 282 -4.68 2.42 5.85
CA ILE A 282 -5.05 3.83 5.96
C ILE A 282 -5.64 4.28 4.63
N GLY A 283 -6.93 4.53 4.62
CA GLY A 283 -7.66 5.04 3.47
C GLY A 283 -7.73 6.55 3.42
N ASN A 284 -8.15 7.06 2.28
CA ASN A 284 -8.23 8.50 2.04
C ASN A 284 -9.61 9.09 2.35
N GLY A 285 -10.59 8.26 2.68
CA GLY A 285 -11.98 8.67 2.83
C GLY A 285 -12.64 9.05 1.51
N GLU A 286 -13.95 8.99 1.50
CA GLU A 286 -14.77 9.45 0.39
C GLU A 286 -15.30 10.85 0.69
N CYS A 287 -15.11 11.78 -0.25
CA CYS A 287 -15.87 13.04 -0.21
C CYS A 287 -17.20 12.81 -0.94
N ASP A 288 -18.30 12.84 -0.21
CA ASP A 288 -19.65 12.83 -0.79
C ASP A 288 -19.87 14.09 -1.63
N GLY A 289 -19.54 13.99 -2.91
CA GLY A 289 -20.16 14.81 -3.92
C GLY A 289 -21.08 13.90 -4.74
N TRP A 290 -22.18 14.41 -5.24
CA TRP A 290 -23.02 13.70 -6.20
C TRP A 290 -22.09 13.20 -7.34
N ARG A 291 -21.85 11.89 -7.36
CA ARG A 291 -21.06 11.25 -8.41
C ARG A 291 -21.88 11.35 -9.69
N ARG A 292 -21.32 11.95 -10.72
CA ARG A 292 -21.92 11.91 -12.04
C ARG A 292 -21.72 10.52 -12.61
N ALA A 293 -22.68 10.03 -13.38
CA ALA A 293 -22.55 8.76 -14.10
C ALA A 293 -21.30 8.71 -15.01
N GLU A 294 -20.71 9.86 -15.32
CA GLU A 294 -19.49 10.01 -16.13
C GLU A 294 -18.20 9.64 -15.38
N ASP A 295 -18.27 9.44 -14.05
CA ASP A 295 -17.12 9.09 -13.19
C ASP A 295 -16.98 7.57 -13.00
N PHE A 296 -17.36 6.75 -13.98
CA PHE A 296 -17.31 5.26 -13.88
C PHE A 296 -15.97 4.71 -13.47
N VAL A 297 -14.85 5.26 -13.98
CA VAL A 297 -13.50 4.81 -13.65
C VAL A 297 -13.22 4.99 -12.16
N ARG A 298 -13.66 6.10 -11.59
CA ARG A 298 -13.51 6.38 -10.17
C ARG A 298 -14.41 5.49 -9.32
N ILE A 299 -15.66 5.30 -9.74
CA ILE A 299 -16.60 4.39 -9.07
C ILE A 299 -16.04 2.96 -9.05
N ALA A 300 -15.47 2.51 -10.16
CA ALA A 300 -14.85 1.20 -10.25
C ALA A 300 -13.61 1.09 -9.33
N GLY A 301 -12.75 2.11 -9.29
CA GLY A 301 -11.57 2.14 -8.44
C GLY A 301 -11.93 2.11 -6.94
N ASP A 302 -12.91 2.90 -6.54
CA ASP A 302 -13.40 2.91 -5.15
C ASP A 302 -14.03 1.55 -4.79
N GLY A 303 -14.82 0.98 -5.70
CA GLY A 303 -15.42 -0.36 -5.53
C GLY A 303 -14.38 -1.47 -5.39
N VAL A 304 -13.30 -1.43 -6.16
CA VAL A 304 -12.18 -2.38 -6.04
C VAL A 304 -11.49 -2.21 -4.68
N SER A 305 -11.25 -0.98 -4.23
CA SER A 305 -10.65 -0.70 -2.92
C SER A 305 -11.51 -1.24 -1.77
N ASP A 306 -12.82 -1.05 -1.84
CA ASP A 306 -13.76 -1.57 -0.84
C ASP A 306 -13.83 -3.12 -0.86
N MET A 307 -13.76 -3.74 -2.06
CA MET A 307 -13.70 -5.20 -2.20
C MET A 307 -12.44 -5.77 -1.55
N VAL A 308 -11.29 -5.12 -1.74
CA VAL A 308 -10.03 -5.54 -1.10
C VAL A 308 -10.14 -5.44 0.42
N ASP A 309 -10.66 -4.31 0.95
CA ASP A 309 -10.87 -4.16 2.40
C ASP A 309 -11.79 -5.26 2.95
N GLN A 310 -12.88 -5.54 2.27
CA GLN A 310 -13.81 -6.59 2.68
C GLN A 310 -13.17 -7.97 2.64
N ALA A 311 -12.44 -8.30 1.57
CA ALA A 311 -11.77 -9.60 1.43
C ALA A 311 -10.71 -9.80 2.52
N VAL A 312 -9.87 -8.78 2.78
CA VAL A 312 -8.89 -8.81 3.86
C VAL A 312 -9.57 -8.94 5.21
N SER A 313 -10.62 -8.17 5.48
CA SER A 313 -11.39 -8.25 6.72
C SER A 313 -11.98 -9.65 6.96
N MET A 314 -12.44 -10.31 5.90
CA MET A 314 -12.97 -11.69 5.99
C MET A 314 -11.84 -12.69 6.23
N ALA A 315 -10.68 -12.52 5.60
CA ALA A 315 -9.53 -13.41 5.81
C ALA A 315 -9.04 -13.40 7.26
N PHE A 316 -9.07 -12.24 7.92
CA PHE A 316 -8.74 -12.15 9.35
C PHE A 316 -9.83 -12.75 10.27
N GLY A 317 -11.05 -12.92 9.79
CA GLY A 317 -12.14 -13.58 10.52
C GLY A 317 -12.35 -13.02 11.93
N GLN A 318 -12.24 -13.88 12.96
CA GLN A 318 -12.38 -13.49 14.37
C GLN A 318 -11.23 -12.60 14.87
N ASN A 319 -10.04 -12.73 14.28
CA ASN A 319 -8.85 -11.93 14.64
C ASN A 319 -8.84 -10.53 14.00
N ARG A 320 -9.88 -10.18 13.24
CA ARG A 320 -10.02 -8.88 12.59
C ARG A 320 -9.86 -7.70 13.56
N THR A 321 -10.42 -7.80 14.75
CA THR A 321 -10.41 -6.70 15.73
C THR A 321 -9.06 -6.49 16.39
N SER A 322 -8.20 -7.52 16.39
CA SER A 322 -6.88 -7.52 17.03
C SER A 322 -5.69 -7.40 16.06
N ASN A 323 -5.88 -7.78 14.79
CA ASN A 323 -4.77 -7.88 13.83
C ASN A 323 -4.93 -7.00 12.59
N TYR A 324 -6.13 -6.47 12.33
CA TYR A 324 -6.42 -5.61 11.19
C TYR A 324 -7.13 -4.32 11.60
N VAL A 325 -6.58 -3.19 11.21
CA VAL A 325 -7.20 -1.87 11.42
C VAL A 325 -7.34 -1.17 10.09
N ARG A 326 -8.58 -0.85 9.73
CA ARG A 326 -8.88 0.05 8.60
C ARG A 326 -9.27 1.42 9.13
N ILE A 327 -8.59 2.47 8.69
CA ILE A 327 -8.95 3.86 8.95
C ILE A 327 -9.47 4.46 7.65
N GLN A 328 -10.73 4.84 7.65
CA GLN A 328 -11.38 5.43 6.50
C GLN A 328 -12.40 6.49 6.95
N GLY A 329 -12.54 7.57 6.19
CA GLY A 329 -13.51 8.61 6.47
C GLY A 329 -14.93 8.14 6.18
N ASN A 330 -15.83 8.53 7.05
CA ASN A 330 -17.28 8.34 6.89
C ASN A 330 -17.85 9.57 6.20
N ASN A 331 -17.79 9.68 4.85
CA ASN A 331 -18.43 10.76 4.08
C ASN A 331 -18.27 12.17 4.70
N ALA A 332 -17.11 12.49 5.21
CA ALA A 332 -16.88 13.61 6.11
C ALA A 332 -16.70 14.97 5.42
N CYS A 333 -16.93 15.03 4.14
CA CYS A 333 -17.00 16.34 3.49
C CYS A 333 -18.42 16.89 3.64
N GLY A 334 -18.64 17.62 4.73
CA GLY A 334 -19.89 18.23 5.14
C GLY A 334 -20.93 18.54 4.07
N SER A 335 -22.17 18.61 4.49
CA SER A 335 -23.42 18.87 3.76
C SER A 335 -23.32 19.19 2.25
N PRO A 336 -24.08 18.52 1.38
CA PRO A 336 -24.03 18.66 -0.09
C PRO A 336 -24.16 20.10 -0.62
N HIS A 337 -24.66 21.02 0.21
CA HIS A 337 -24.88 22.41 -0.17
C HIS A 337 -23.62 23.31 -0.13
N SER A 338 -22.58 22.95 0.63
CA SER A 338 -21.37 23.77 0.78
C SER A 338 -20.37 23.61 -0.37
N ILE A 339 -20.42 22.49 -1.13
CA ILE A 339 -19.41 22.14 -2.13
C ILE A 339 -19.84 22.52 -3.57
N LYS A 340 -21.12 22.83 -3.78
CA LYS A 340 -21.69 23.04 -5.13
C LYS A 340 -21.07 24.17 -5.95
N ASN A 341 -20.35 25.12 -5.36
CA ASN A 341 -19.83 26.30 -6.06
C ASN A 341 -18.34 26.54 -5.94
N SER A 342 -17.56 25.66 -5.32
CA SER A 342 -16.12 25.83 -5.18
C SER A 342 -15.36 24.91 -6.14
N SER A 343 -14.85 25.46 -7.21
CA SER A 343 -14.01 24.79 -8.19
C SER A 343 -12.59 24.45 -7.64
N SER A 344 -12.35 24.72 -6.37
CA SER A 344 -11.17 24.28 -5.60
C SER A 344 -11.59 24.11 -4.15
N ILE A 345 -11.57 22.89 -3.64
CA ILE A 345 -11.71 22.67 -2.21
C ILE A 345 -10.47 23.25 -1.55
N ASP A 346 -10.67 24.18 -0.62
CA ASP A 346 -9.60 24.84 0.11
C ASP A 346 -8.84 23.80 0.96
N THR A 347 -7.52 23.88 0.98
CA THR A 347 -6.65 22.97 1.76
C THR A 347 -7.03 23.01 3.25
N GLU A 348 -7.36 24.19 3.80
CA GLU A 348 -7.83 24.31 5.19
C GLU A 348 -9.12 23.54 5.44
N LYS A 349 -10.08 23.58 4.51
CA LYS A 349 -11.34 22.81 4.64
C LYS A 349 -11.10 21.31 4.66
N LEU A 350 -10.16 20.83 3.84
CA LEU A 350 -9.80 19.42 3.83
C LEU A 350 -9.03 19.01 5.07
N MET A 351 -8.16 19.86 5.59
CA MET A 351 -7.48 19.60 6.85
C MET A 351 -8.48 19.50 7.99
N ARG A 352 -9.45 20.41 8.08
CA ARG A 352 -10.54 20.33 9.05
C ARG A 352 -11.38 19.06 8.87
N ALA A 353 -11.73 18.71 7.63
CA ALA A 353 -12.46 17.47 7.35
C ALA A 353 -11.64 16.22 7.77
N ALA A 354 -10.33 16.26 7.62
CA ALA A 354 -9.44 15.19 8.09
C ALA A 354 -9.45 15.09 9.63
N GLU A 355 -9.41 16.22 10.33
CA GLU A 355 -9.51 16.26 11.80
C GLU A 355 -10.89 15.75 12.27
N GLU A 356 -11.98 16.19 11.62
CA GLU A 356 -13.32 15.69 11.90
C GLU A 356 -13.42 14.17 11.64
N MET A 357 -12.80 13.65 10.57
CA MET A 357 -12.77 12.21 10.28
C MET A 357 -12.14 11.42 11.44
N LEU A 358 -11.09 11.90 12.05
CA LEU A 358 -10.44 11.21 13.17
C LEU A 358 -11.36 11.10 14.39
N THR A 359 -12.25 12.05 14.59
CA THR A 359 -13.23 12.03 15.70
C THR A 359 -14.47 11.17 15.40
N GLN A 360 -14.68 10.79 14.14
CA GLN A 360 -15.80 9.95 13.75
C GLN A 360 -15.61 8.50 14.18
N LYS A 361 -16.73 7.80 14.37
CA LYS A 361 -16.71 6.36 14.57
C LYS A 361 -16.13 5.66 13.36
N ASN A 362 -15.25 4.70 13.61
CA ASN A 362 -14.60 3.91 12.57
C ASN A 362 -15.63 3.09 11.78
N VAL A 363 -15.40 2.95 10.46
CA VAL A 363 -16.19 2.10 9.58
C VAL A 363 -15.54 0.75 9.45
N GLU A 364 -16.20 -0.29 9.93
CA GLU A 364 -15.66 -1.65 9.89
C GLU A 364 -15.98 -2.39 8.60
N SER A 365 -17.04 -2.03 7.88
CA SER A 365 -17.43 -2.68 6.63
C SER A 365 -18.31 -1.75 5.82
N VAL A 366 -18.20 -1.82 4.50
CA VAL A 366 -19.00 -1.03 3.55
C VAL A 366 -19.95 -1.92 2.73
N LEU A 367 -19.52 -3.19 2.46
CA LEU A 367 -20.28 -4.12 1.63
C LEU A 367 -21.34 -4.90 2.40
N PHE A 368 -22.26 -5.49 1.66
CA PHE A 368 -23.27 -6.49 2.08
C PHE A 368 -24.41 -6.02 2.99
N ARG A 369 -24.40 -4.91 3.63
CA ARG A 369 -25.53 -4.36 4.40
C ARG A 369 -25.37 -2.87 4.68
N GLY A 370 -24.57 -2.20 3.84
CA GLY A 370 -24.20 -0.82 4.09
C GLY A 370 -23.10 -0.68 5.14
N LYS A 371 -22.80 0.54 5.51
CA LYS A 371 -21.72 0.86 6.45
C LYS A 371 -22.00 0.29 7.84
N LYS A 372 -21.13 -0.63 8.28
CA LYS A 372 -21.10 -1.08 9.67
C LYS A 372 -20.15 -0.18 10.45
N VAL A 373 -20.69 0.56 11.40
CA VAL A 373 -19.95 1.52 12.22
C VAL A 373 -19.54 0.85 13.52
N ALA A 374 -18.25 0.98 13.89
CA ALA A 374 -17.70 0.51 15.15
C ALA A 374 -18.14 1.38 16.32
N GLU A 375 -17.93 0.89 17.54
CA GLU A 375 -18.11 1.69 18.75
C GLU A 375 -17.01 2.73 18.92
N LYS A 376 -15.75 2.36 18.56
CA LYS A 376 -14.56 3.21 18.68
C LYS A 376 -14.44 4.18 17.52
N THR A 377 -13.93 5.37 17.83
CA THR A 377 -13.54 6.38 16.85
C THR A 377 -12.27 5.98 16.08
N ASN A 378 -12.00 6.67 14.96
CA ASN A 378 -10.74 6.49 14.23
C ASN A 378 -9.52 6.82 15.10
N THR A 379 -9.61 7.88 15.92
CA THR A 379 -8.57 8.25 16.89
C THR A 379 -8.30 7.11 17.87
N GLU A 380 -9.34 6.58 18.50
CA GLU A 380 -9.21 5.48 19.47
C GLU A 380 -8.64 4.20 18.83
N LYS A 381 -8.97 3.92 17.55
CA LYS A 381 -8.39 2.81 16.79
C LYS A 381 -6.89 3.04 16.52
N LEU A 382 -6.48 4.26 16.16
CA LEU A 382 -5.07 4.61 15.94
C LEU A 382 -4.27 4.57 17.24
N GLU A 383 -4.84 5.05 18.34
CA GLU A 383 -4.20 4.97 19.65
C GLU A 383 -4.04 3.52 20.15
N TRP A 384 -5.06 2.69 19.92
CA TRP A 384 -4.98 1.27 20.22
C TRP A 384 -3.88 0.60 19.36
N LEU A 385 -3.86 0.87 18.05
CA LEU A 385 -2.84 0.36 17.14
C LEU A 385 -1.43 0.77 17.56
N ALA A 386 -1.24 2.02 17.99
CA ALA A 386 0.05 2.49 18.50
C ALA A 386 0.49 1.68 19.73
N GLY A 387 -0.44 1.30 20.61
CA GLY A 387 -0.16 0.41 21.73
C GLY A 387 0.34 -0.95 21.28
N GLU A 388 -0.41 -1.61 20.39
CA GLU A 388 -0.04 -2.93 19.84
C GLU A 388 1.33 -2.92 19.14
N LEU A 389 1.64 -1.84 18.40
CA LEU A 389 2.92 -1.69 17.70
C LEU A 389 4.10 -1.52 18.68
N VAL A 390 3.91 -0.75 19.75
CA VAL A 390 4.94 -0.56 20.80
C VAL A 390 5.14 -1.88 21.56
N GLU A 391 4.07 -2.53 22.01
CA GLU A 391 4.15 -3.83 22.71
C GLU A 391 4.82 -4.90 21.84
N GLU A 392 4.52 -4.92 20.53
CA GLU A 392 5.15 -5.85 19.61
C GLU A 392 6.65 -5.58 19.46
N ARG A 393 7.06 -4.29 19.41
CA ARG A 393 8.47 -3.90 19.38
C ARG A 393 9.19 -4.34 20.66
N GLU A 394 8.61 -4.08 21.81
CA GLU A 394 9.17 -4.46 23.12
C GLU A 394 9.27 -5.99 23.25
N ARG A 395 8.25 -6.73 22.86
CA ARG A 395 8.24 -8.18 22.85
C ARG A 395 9.39 -8.76 22.02
N ARG A 396 9.63 -8.21 20.82
CA ARG A 396 10.75 -8.62 19.97
C ARG A 396 12.12 -8.29 20.58
N MET A 397 12.24 -7.16 21.25
CA MET A 397 13.50 -6.80 21.93
C MET A 397 13.78 -7.71 23.14
N ALA A 398 12.75 -8.20 23.81
CA ALA A 398 12.87 -9.11 24.95
C ALA A 398 13.12 -10.57 24.53
N CYS A 399 12.73 -10.98 23.31
CA CYS A 399 12.89 -12.33 22.83
C CYS A 399 14.24 -12.56 22.16
N ALA A 400 15.02 -13.52 22.67
CA ALA A 400 16.28 -13.97 22.06
C ALA A 400 16.05 -14.99 20.89
N GLY A 401 14.84 -15.07 20.35
CA GLY A 401 14.44 -16.02 19.30
C GLY A 401 14.88 -15.61 17.88
N LEU A 402 14.39 -16.39 16.90
CA LEU A 402 14.60 -16.07 15.48
C LEU A 402 14.01 -14.69 15.13
N PRO A 403 14.68 -13.91 14.30
CA PRO A 403 14.15 -12.61 13.89
C PRO A 403 12.87 -12.78 13.08
N VAL A 404 11.84 -11.98 13.40
CA VAL A 404 10.57 -11.96 12.67
C VAL A 404 10.77 -11.48 11.24
N VAL A 405 11.75 -10.61 11.03
CA VAL A 405 12.11 -10.04 9.74
C VAL A 405 13.61 -10.10 9.53
N VAL A 406 14.02 -10.65 8.38
CA VAL A 406 15.41 -10.71 7.92
C VAL A 406 15.53 -9.83 6.69
N LEU A 407 15.97 -8.57 6.88
CA LEU A 407 16.11 -7.66 5.76
C LEU A 407 17.26 -8.10 4.83
N LYS A 408 16.94 -8.25 3.54
CA LYS A 408 17.96 -8.42 2.51
C LYS A 408 18.88 -7.20 2.50
N GLN A 409 20.19 -7.46 2.50
CA GLN A 409 21.21 -6.42 2.35
C GLN A 409 21.65 -6.35 0.90
N ALA A 410 21.90 -5.13 0.40
CA ALA A 410 22.44 -4.95 -0.93
C ALA A 410 23.84 -5.58 -1.00
N SER A 411 24.10 -6.36 -2.03
CA SER A 411 25.47 -6.75 -2.36
C SER A 411 26.30 -5.48 -2.58
N PRO A 412 27.55 -5.42 -2.06
CA PRO A 412 28.39 -4.26 -2.26
C PRO A 412 28.51 -4.00 -3.76
N ARG A 413 28.22 -2.79 -4.20
CA ARG A 413 28.38 -2.36 -5.59
C ARG A 413 29.82 -2.63 -5.97
N SER A 414 30.05 -3.54 -6.94
CA SER A 414 31.37 -3.67 -7.56
C SER A 414 31.68 -2.34 -8.24
N SER A 415 32.59 -1.56 -7.64
CA SER A 415 33.15 -0.39 -8.30
C SER A 415 33.87 -0.90 -9.55
N SER A 416 33.21 -0.80 -10.71
CA SER A 416 33.89 -0.94 -11.97
C SER A 416 34.88 0.22 -12.08
N SER A 417 36.11 0.00 -11.67
CA SER A 417 37.24 0.86 -12.03
C SER A 417 37.34 0.82 -13.53
N THR A 418 36.89 1.85 -14.20
CA THR A 418 37.24 2.16 -15.57
C THR A 418 38.75 2.40 -15.62
N CYS A 419 39.47 1.47 -16.22
CA CYS A 419 40.76 1.75 -16.84
C CYS A 419 40.54 2.48 -18.15
#